data_5453b1d646bdf76faf3d0814a97f8ab5
#
_entry.id   5453b1d646bdf76faf3d0814a97f8ab5
#
_cell.length_a   1.000
_cell.length_b   1.000
_cell.length_c   1.000
_cell.angle_alpha   90.00
_cell.angle_beta   90.00
_cell.angle_gamma   90.00
#
_symmetry.space_group_name_H-M   'P 1'
#
loop_
_entity.id
_entity.type
_entity.pdbx_description
1 polymer ?
#
loop_
_entity_poly.entity_id
_entity_poly.type
_entity_poly.pdbx_seq_one_letter_code
_entity_poly.pdbx_strand_id
1 'polypeptide(L)'
;MGVYWRTVKRGQNLIWIDEGDGKEEVIGGLRDTKRGIDAYATTFGYDPGRSEKGFASIEDAKAFVEQFRPWELYGAQDVTVESEVRPAIESG
;
A
#
# COMPACT_ATOMS: atom_id res chain seq x y z
N MET A 1 1.41 -16.11 1.43
CA MET A 1 1.79 -14.69 1.24
C MET A 1 0.72 -13.97 0.46
N GLY A 2 0.32 -12.82 0.91
CA GLY A 2 -0.66 -12.04 0.19
C GLY A 2 -0.37 -10.55 0.31
N VAL A 3 -0.85 -9.79 -0.67
CA VAL A 3 -0.76 -8.33 -0.67
C VAL A 3 -2.15 -7.80 -1.00
N TYR A 4 -2.61 -6.88 -0.19
CA TYR A 4 -3.94 -6.32 -0.36
C TYR A 4 -4.01 -4.89 0.14
N TRP A 5 -4.99 -4.15 -0.34
CA TRP A 5 -5.29 -2.80 0.14
C TRP A 5 -6.34 -2.88 1.24
N ARG A 6 -6.11 -2.15 2.32
CA ARG A 6 -7.05 -2.06 3.44
C ARG A 6 -7.48 -0.61 3.63
N THR A 7 -8.77 -0.39 3.78
CA THR A 7 -9.29 0.94 4.10
C THR A 7 -8.82 1.36 5.49
N VAL A 8 -8.35 2.59 5.59
CA VAL A 8 -8.00 3.22 6.87
C VAL A 8 -8.67 4.59 6.93
N LYS A 9 -8.51 5.28 8.05
CA LYS A 9 -9.31 6.46 8.35
C LYS A 9 -9.35 7.53 7.24
N ARG A 10 -8.26 7.76 6.54
CA ARG A 10 -8.19 8.80 5.50
C ARG A 10 -7.63 8.30 4.17
N GLY A 11 -7.74 7.02 3.93
CA GLY A 11 -7.20 6.46 2.70
C GLY A 11 -7.15 4.96 2.75
N GLN A 12 -6.04 4.41 2.28
CA GLN A 12 -5.84 2.97 2.23
C GLN A 12 -4.38 2.66 2.49
N ASN A 13 -4.12 1.53 3.11
CA ASN A 13 -2.77 0.99 3.26
C ASN A 13 -2.60 -0.25 2.39
N LEU A 14 -1.42 -0.39 1.80
CA LEU A 14 -1.05 -1.62 1.13
C LEU A 14 -0.39 -2.52 2.17
N ILE A 15 -0.92 -3.71 2.34
CA ILE A 15 -0.53 -4.64 3.40
C ILE A 15 0.08 -5.88 2.78
N TRP A 16 1.22 -6.31 3.33
CA TRP A 16 1.81 -7.62 3.07
C TRP A 16 1.51 -8.50 4.28
N ILE A 17 0.96 -9.67 4.04
CA ILE A 17 0.65 -10.62 5.11
C ILE A 17 1.46 -11.89 4.93
N ASP A 18 2.12 -12.31 6.02
CA ASP A 18 2.77 -13.61 6.09
C ASP A 18 1.76 -14.62 6.64
N GLU A 19 1.33 -15.53 5.80
CA GLU A 19 0.34 -16.53 6.18
C GLU A 19 0.86 -17.54 7.20
N GLY A 20 2.18 -17.66 7.32
CA GLY A 20 2.78 -18.59 8.27
C GLY A 20 2.55 -18.20 9.71
N ASP A 21 2.72 -16.91 10.04
CA ASP A 21 2.55 -16.43 11.41
C ASP A 21 1.46 -15.37 11.53
N GLY A 22 0.83 -15.00 10.44
CA GLY A 22 -0.23 -14.00 10.42
C GLY A 22 0.22 -12.57 10.59
N LYS A 23 1.52 -12.30 10.54
CA LYS A 23 2.03 -10.94 10.65
C LYS A 23 1.69 -10.11 9.43
N GLU A 24 1.28 -8.89 9.70
CA GLU A 24 0.97 -7.92 8.66
C GLU A 24 1.95 -6.76 8.72
N GLU A 25 2.40 -6.30 7.55
CA GLU A 25 3.27 -5.15 7.45
C GLU A 25 2.67 -4.14 6.48
N VAL A 26 2.70 -2.87 6.85
CA VAL A 26 2.29 -1.80 5.94
C VAL A 26 3.47 -1.52 5.01
N ILE A 27 3.27 -1.75 3.73
CA ILE A 27 4.33 -1.60 2.73
C ILE A 27 4.07 -0.44 1.76
N GLY A 28 3.00 0.29 1.96
CA GLY A 28 2.68 1.47 1.18
C GLY A 28 1.36 2.05 1.65
N GLY A 29 0.97 3.17 1.09
CA GLY A 29 -0.30 3.76 1.46
C GLY A 29 -0.72 4.93 0.62
N LEU A 30 -1.99 5.26 0.75
CA LEU A 30 -2.63 6.42 0.15
C LEU A 30 -3.27 7.25 1.24
N ARG A 31 -3.27 8.56 1.05
CA ARG A 31 -3.96 9.46 1.96
C ARG A 31 -4.74 10.48 1.15
N ASP A 32 -6.03 10.58 1.43
CA ASP A 32 -6.88 11.56 0.81
C ASP A 32 -6.67 12.93 1.47
N THR A 33 -6.40 13.94 0.67
CA THR A 33 -6.17 15.30 1.16
C THR A 33 -7.00 16.28 0.35
N LYS A 34 -7.07 17.51 0.82
CA LYS A 34 -7.79 18.57 0.10
C LYS A 34 -7.20 18.88 -1.26
N ARG A 35 -5.93 18.52 -1.49
CA ARG A 35 -5.21 18.80 -2.73
C ARG A 35 -5.05 17.58 -3.62
N GLY A 36 -5.75 16.50 -3.31
CA GLY A 36 -5.64 15.26 -4.04
C GLY A 36 -5.17 14.13 -3.14
N ILE A 37 -4.68 13.06 -3.76
CA ILE A 37 -4.31 11.85 -3.04
C ILE A 37 -2.79 11.77 -2.98
N ASP A 38 -2.26 11.66 -1.76
CA ASP A 38 -0.83 11.43 -1.54
C ASP A 38 -0.58 9.94 -1.47
N ALA A 39 0.54 9.48 -2.03
CA ALA A 39 0.88 8.07 -2.05
C ALA A 39 2.34 7.86 -1.70
N TYR A 40 2.64 6.73 -1.05
CA TYR A 40 4.02 6.35 -0.76
C TYR A 40 4.18 4.84 -0.81
N ALA A 41 5.41 4.41 -1.03
CA ALA A 41 5.79 2.99 -0.95
C ALA A 41 7.04 2.87 -0.09
N THR A 42 7.20 1.73 0.61
CA THR A 42 8.44 1.44 1.31
C THR A 42 9.46 0.93 0.30
N THR A 43 10.72 1.34 0.48
CA THR A 43 11.80 0.94 -0.42
C THR A 43 13.05 0.63 0.40
N PHE A 44 14.01 -0.06 -0.21
CA PHE A 44 15.31 -0.25 0.41
C PHE A 44 16.02 1.09 0.50
N GLY A 45 16.39 1.51 1.71
CA GLY A 45 17.04 2.77 1.92
C GLY A 45 16.14 3.95 1.61
N TYR A 46 16.75 5.13 1.47
CA TYR A 46 16.02 6.35 1.18
C TYR A 46 15.92 6.58 -0.33
N ASP A 47 14.70 6.61 -0.82
CA ASP A 47 14.41 6.95 -2.20
C ASP A 47 13.41 8.12 -2.22
N PRO A 48 13.82 9.33 -2.61
CA PRO A 48 12.91 10.47 -2.61
C PRO A 48 11.74 10.31 -3.58
N GLY A 49 11.87 9.45 -4.58
CA GLY A 49 10.79 9.16 -5.53
C GLY A 49 9.72 8.22 -5.00
N ARG A 50 9.89 7.67 -3.79
CA ARG A 50 8.94 6.70 -3.23
C ARG A 50 7.63 7.32 -2.75
N SER A 51 7.53 8.62 -2.73
CA SER A 51 6.28 9.29 -2.36
C SER A 51 5.98 10.41 -3.34
N GLU A 52 4.71 10.59 -3.62
CA GLU A 52 4.24 11.66 -4.51
C GLU A 52 2.89 12.14 -4.04
N LYS A 53 2.61 13.41 -4.28
CA LYS A 53 1.39 14.07 -3.81
C LYS A 53 0.52 14.49 -4.97
N GLY A 54 -0.79 14.59 -4.69
CA GLY A 54 -1.69 15.25 -5.61
C GLY A 54 -2.20 14.39 -6.76
N PHE A 55 -2.30 13.07 -6.57
CA PHE A 55 -2.94 12.22 -7.57
C PHE A 55 -4.42 12.56 -7.71
N ALA A 56 -4.90 12.56 -8.93
CA ALA A 56 -6.30 12.87 -9.22
C ALA A 56 -7.24 11.70 -8.93
N SER A 57 -6.74 10.46 -8.92
CA SER A 57 -7.57 9.29 -8.70
C SER A 57 -6.87 8.28 -7.80
N ILE A 58 -7.69 7.46 -7.13
CA ILE A 58 -7.20 6.37 -6.30
C ILE A 58 -6.46 5.34 -7.16
N GLU A 59 -6.96 5.05 -8.36
CA GLU A 59 -6.30 4.11 -9.26
C GLU A 59 -4.90 4.54 -9.63
N ASP A 60 -4.71 5.82 -9.94
CA ASP A 60 -3.38 6.34 -10.28
C ASP A 60 -2.44 6.25 -9.08
N ALA A 61 -2.93 6.59 -7.90
CA ALA A 61 -2.13 6.53 -6.68
C ALA A 61 -1.73 5.09 -6.36
N LYS A 62 -2.65 4.14 -6.49
CA LYS A 62 -2.34 2.72 -6.28
C LYS A 62 -1.30 2.21 -7.28
N ALA A 63 -1.45 2.57 -8.54
CA ALA A 63 -0.50 2.16 -9.57
C ALA A 63 0.91 2.69 -9.25
N PHE A 64 0.99 3.92 -8.75
CA PHE A 64 2.26 4.50 -8.32
C PHE A 64 2.91 3.67 -7.21
N VAL A 65 2.15 3.29 -6.18
CA VAL A 65 2.68 2.49 -5.08
C VAL A 65 3.11 1.10 -5.56
N GLU A 66 2.26 0.46 -6.37
CA GLU A 66 2.50 -0.91 -6.79
C GLU A 66 3.69 -1.03 -7.75
N GLN A 67 4.02 0.02 -8.51
CA GLN A 67 5.18 -0.02 -9.41
C GLN A 67 6.50 -0.22 -8.69
N PHE A 68 6.59 0.20 -7.41
CA PHE A 68 7.80 0.00 -6.60
C PHE A 68 7.95 -1.43 -6.12
N ARG A 69 6.92 -2.25 -6.25
CA ARG A 69 6.91 -3.65 -5.81
C ARG A 69 7.43 -3.79 -4.37
N PRO A 70 6.84 -3.06 -3.41
CA PRO A 70 7.40 -3.01 -2.04
C PRO A 70 7.37 -4.36 -1.32
N TRP A 71 6.57 -5.31 -1.78
CA TRP A 71 6.57 -6.67 -1.24
C TRP A 71 7.89 -7.40 -1.45
N GLU A 72 8.71 -6.96 -2.40
CA GLU A 72 10.02 -7.57 -2.64
C GLU A 72 10.99 -7.37 -1.48
N LEU A 73 10.75 -6.36 -0.64
CA LEU A 73 11.52 -6.15 0.60
C LEU A 73 11.41 -7.34 1.55
N TYR A 74 10.34 -8.12 1.42
CA TYR A 74 10.07 -9.27 2.28
C TYR A 74 10.32 -10.58 1.55
N GLY A 75 11.02 -10.53 0.43
CA GLY A 75 11.37 -11.71 -0.36
C GLY A 75 10.25 -12.26 -1.23
N ALA A 76 9.12 -11.56 -1.29
CA ALA A 76 8.00 -11.99 -2.11
C ALA A 76 8.23 -11.60 -3.57
N GLN A 77 7.99 -12.56 -4.48
CA GLN A 77 8.06 -12.34 -5.91
C GLN A 77 6.76 -12.86 -6.53
N ASP A 78 6.49 -12.47 -7.75
CA ASP A 78 5.29 -12.92 -8.48
C ASP A 78 4.00 -12.72 -7.68
N VAL A 79 3.91 -11.59 -6.99
CA VAL A 79 2.75 -11.25 -6.18
C VAL A 79 1.66 -10.67 -7.06
N THR A 80 0.44 -11.15 -6.84
CA THR A 80 -0.76 -10.53 -7.40
C THR A 80 -1.46 -9.80 -6.25
N VAL A 81 -1.63 -8.49 -6.39
CA VAL A 81 -2.35 -7.70 -5.40
C VAL A 81 -3.84 -8.04 -5.51
N GLU A 82 -4.50 -8.25 -4.37
CA GLU A 82 -5.92 -8.55 -4.38
C GLU A 82 -6.70 -7.41 -5.04
N SER A 83 -7.69 -7.76 -5.85
CA SER A 83 -8.48 -6.78 -6.58
C SER A 83 -9.50 -6.05 -5.69
N GLU A 84 -9.91 -6.66 -4.58
CA GLU A 84 -10.88 -6.06 -3.67
C GLU A 84 -10.17 -5.40 -2.50
N VAL A 85 -10.64 -4.21 -2.14
CA VAL A 85 -10.14 -3.49 -0.98
C VAL A 85 -10.80 -4.08 0.27
N ARG A 86 -10.00 -4.47 1.25
CA ARG A 86 -10.54 -4.99 2.52
C ARG A 86 -11.01 -3.83 3.40
N PRO A 87 -12.09 -4.04 4.17
CA PRO A 87 -12.61 -2.98 5.04
C PRO A 87 -11.64 -2.67 6.18
N ALA A 88 -11.82 -1.48 6.76
CA ALA A 88 -11.04 -1.07 7.92
C ALA A 88 -11.27 -2.04 9.08
N ILE A 89 -10.21 -2.28 9.86
CA ILE A 89 -10.34 -3.05 11.09
C ILE A 89 -11.02 -2.16 12.12
N GLU A 90 -12.17 -2.63 12.62
CA GLU A 90 -12.81 -1.94 13.73
C GLU A 90 -12.11 -2.34 15.02
N SER A 91 -11.44 -1.36 15.64
CA SER A 91 -10.97 -1.54 16.99
C SER A 91 -12.14 -1.20 17.90
N GLY A 92 -12.77 -2.23 18.37
CA GLY A 92 -13.87 -2.08 19.30
C GLY A 92 -13.44 -1.57 20.66
#